data_3460912ea0adad8e349b738a5e0bcb14
#
_entry.id   3460912ea0adad8e349b738a5e0bcb14
#
_cell.length_a   1.000
_cell.length_b   1.000
_cell.length_c   1.000
_cell.angle_alpha   90.00
_cell.angle_beta   90.00
_cell.angle_gamma   90.00
#
_symmetry.space_group_name_H-M   'P 1'
#
loop_
_entity.id
_entity.type
_entity.pdbx_description
1 polymer ?
#
loop_
_entity_poly.entity_id
_entity_poly.type
_entity_poly.pdbx_seq_one_letter_code
_entity_poly.pdbx_strand_id
1 'polypeptide(L)'
;MAVAKQNGDVIPFVKQKDYIMINNDLGGGSFGKTVLLQDPFIDELFVAKKYEPEYDGIKEQFYKNFLDEIKILYKLNHRNIVRIYNYYAYENIYTGYILMEYIDGENIGDFISDYFDPFAETTLDDVFLQLIDAFCYIEAHGIIHRDIREGNILVDKSGTVKVIDFGIGKIASRVDGGDADSLVADINRAASDTLPQEYYDGIYTSLTDMFYLAELFGRLIDNAGTCDRTDFSYNDILNKMMEKKPENRFESFAAIREAIGKHDFLYMQISDEDRKIYQEFTYLIYKSLTSYMSEPRFNTDCAIFISRLEKALTTNLFETVIQKNADVISSVVDCGYRYNNGVDIPNETVRNFLDWFRASTPQSQTLVLNNFIAKISDIEVIEPDTELPF
;
A
#
# COMPACT_ATOMS: atom_id res chain seq x y z
N MET A 1 33.31 0.49 -37.67
CA MET A 1 33.18 1.35 -36.48
C MET A 1 31.67 1.62 -36.29
N ALA A 2 31.10 1.39 -35.11
CA ALA A 2 29.73 1.74 -34.88
C ALA A 2 29.61 3.27 -34.84
N VAL A 3 28.66 3.84 -35.62
CA VAL A 3 28.36 5.26 -35.61
C VAL A 3 27.80 5.63 -34.24
N ALA A 4 28.36 6.65 -33.61
CA ALA A 4 27.83 7.15 -32.32
C ALA A 4 26.40 7.66 -32.51
N LYS A 5 25.47 7.17 -31.65
CA LYS A 5 24.09 7.59 -31.67
C LYS A 5 23.90 8.98 -31.08
N GLN A 6 22.96 9.75 -31.62
CA GLN A 6 22.60 11.09 -31.18
C GLN A 6 21.24 11.14 -30.52
N ASN A 7 20.91 12.26 -29.86
CA ASN A 7 19.58 12.44 -29.24
C ASN A 7 18.49 12.35 -30.34
N GLY A 8 17.48 11.49 -30.10
CA GLY A 8 16.40 11.24 -31.04
C GLY A 8 16.60 10.00 -31.94
N ASP A 9 17.80 9.42 -31.97
CA ASP A 9 18.03 8.18 -32.71
C ASP A 9 17.30 6.98 -32.14
N VAL A 10 16.72 6.16 -32.99
CA VAL A 10 16.12 4.88 -32.59
C VAL A 10 17.22 3.91 -32.18
N ILE A 11 17.08 3.32 -31.00
CA ILE A 11 17.96 2.29 -30.48
C ILE A 11 17.26 0.93 -30.55
N PRO A 12 17.51 0.10 -31.56
CA PRO A 12 16.94 -1.24 -31.64
C PRO A 12 17.71 -2.17 -30.68
N PHE A 13 17.00 -2.80 -29.73
CA PHE A 13 17.53 -3.93 -28.98
C PHE A 13 17.30 -5.21 -29.78
N VAL A 14 18.31 -5.62 -30.52
CA VAL A 14 18.22 -6.70 -31.54
C VAL A 14 18.10 -8.08 -30.94
N LYS A 15 18.53 -8.30 -29.68
CA LYS A 15 18.47 -9.60 -29.05
C LYS A 15 17.10 -9.80 -28.41
N GLN A 16 16.27 -10.65 -29.03
CA GLN A 16 15.07 -11.16 -28.38
C GLN A 16 15.46 -12.04 -27.19
N LYS A 17 14.70 -11.95 -26.12
CA LYS A 17 14.83 -12.76 -24.94
C LYS A 17 13.86 -13.93 -25.05
N ASP A 18 14.36 -15.14 -24.90
CA ASP A 18 13.54 -16.36 -24.92
C ASP A 18 13.11 -16.69 -23.49
N TYR A 19 11.89 -17.17 -23.35
CA TYR A 19 11.31 -17.65 -22.11
C TYR A 19 10.89 -19.11 -22.25
N ILE A 20 10.97 -19.85 -21.17
CA ILE A 20 10.48 -21.24 -21.09
C ILE A 20 9.04 -21.19 -20.57
N MET A 21 8.12 -21.83 -21.28
CA MET A 21 6.74 -21.96 -20.83
C MET A 21 6.65 -23.02 -19.72
N ILE A 22 6.27 -22.59 -18.53
CA ILE A 22 6.10 -23.47 -17.36
C ILE A 22 4.66 -23.96 -17.23
N ASN A 23 3.69 -23.05 -17.44
CA ASN A 23 2.27 -23.37 -17.45
C ASN A 23 1.59 -22.59 -18.57
N ASN A 24 0.90 -23.29 -19.42
CA ASN A 24 0.22 -22.70 -20.58
C ASN A 24 -1.20 -22.20 -20.27
N ASP A 25 -1.67 -22.35 -19.04
CA ASP A 25 -3.00 -21.93 -18.60
C ASP A 25 -3.00 -21.61 -17.09
N LEU A 26 -2.79 -20.35 -16.76
CA LEU A 26 -2.99 -19.80 -15.41
C LEU A 26 -4.39 -19.21 -15.24
N GLY A 27 -5.25 -19.38 -16.24
CA GLY A 27 -6.56 -18.77 -16.33
C GLY A 27 -6.65 -17.77 -17.47
N GLY A 28 -7.85 -17.44 -17.84
CA GLY A 28 -8.14 -16.48 -18.90
C GLY A 28 -9.50 -15.85 -18.65
N GLY A 29 -9.73 -14.70 -19.24
CA GLY A 29 -11.02 -14.02 -19.29
C GLY A 29 -11.41 -13.76 -20.74
N SER A 30 -12.54 -13.08 -20.96
CA SER A 30 -13.10 -12.77 -22.28
C SER A 30 -12.13 -12.00 -23.20
N PHE A 31 -11.03 -11.46 -22.69
CA PHE A 31 -10.08 -10.61 -23.42
C PHE A 31 -8.68 -11.19 -23.55
N GLY A 32 -8.40 -12.38 -23.01
CA GLY A 32 -7.06 -12.94 -23.16
C GLY A 32 -6.75 -14.17 -22.34
N LYS A 33 -5.59 -14.73 -22.64
CA LYS A 33 -5.02 -15.92 -22.00
C LYS A 33 -3.78 -15.55 -21.21
N THR A 34 -3.65 -16.14 -20.02
CA THR A 34 -2.53 -15.92 -19.11
C THR A 34 -1.69 -17.18 -19.00
N VAL A 35 -0.36 -17.05 -19.10
CA VAL A 35 0.60 -18.15 -19.04
C VAL A 35 1.75 -17.83 -18.09
N LEU A 36 2.33 -18.88 -17.48
CA LEU A 36 3.52 -18.78 -16.66
C LEU A 36 4.77 -19.05 -17.49
N LEU A 37 5.72 -18.14 -17.42
CA LEU A 37 7.00 -18.22 -18.13
C LEU A 37 8.14 -18.18 -17.12
N GLN A 38 9.25 -18.82 -17.48
CA GLN A 38 10.54 -18.72 -16.76
C GLN A 38 11.58 -18.07 -17.65
N ASP A 39 12.31 -17.14 -17.11
CA ASP A 39 13.53 -16.61 -17.70
C ASP A 39 14.71 -17.52 -17.36
N PRO A 40 15.29 -18.24 -18.32
CA PRO A 40 16.36 -19.19 -18.03
C PRO A 40 17.69 -18.55 -17.67
N PHE A 41 17.86 -17.24 -17.84
CA PHE A 41 19.12 -16.55 -17.53
C PHE A 41 19.20 -16.05 -16.10
N ILE A 42 18.07 -15.71 -15.51
CA ILE A 42 17.99 -15.18 -14.14
C ILE A 42 17.19 -16.09 -13.20
N ASP A 43 16.66 -17.20 -13.74
CA ASP A 43 15.87 -18.22 -13.03
C ASP A 43 14.61 -17.63 -12.33
N GLU A 44 14.01 -16.62 -12.96
CA GLU A 44 12.83 -15.91 -12.42
C GLU A 44 11.56 -16.25 -13.19
N LEU A 45 10.44 -16.28 -12.48
CA LEU A 45 9.11 -16.53 -13.03
C LEU A 45 8.39 -15.24 -13.41
N PHE A 46 7.69 -15.28 -14.52
CA PHE A 46 6.90 -14.17 -15.05
C PHE A 46 5.53 -14.63 -15.52
N VAL A 47 4.55 -13.78 -15.41
CA VAL A 47 3.24 -13.96 -16.03
C VAL A 47 3.20 -13.20 -17.34
N ALA A 48 2.78 -13.86 -18.41
CA ALA A 48 2.49 -13.19 -19.68
C ALA A 48 0.98 -13.26 -19.94
N LYS A 49 0.33 -12.08 -19.97
CA LYS A 49 -1.09 -11.92 -20.35
C LYS A 49 -1.14 -11.57 -21.81
N LYS A 50 -1.74 -12.47 -22.63
CA LYS A 50 -1.97 -12.25 -24.06
C LYS A 50 -3.29 -11.53 -24.26
N TYR A 51 -3.30 -10.45 -25.00
CA TYR A 51 -4.53 -9.85 -25.50
C TYR A 51 -5.05 -10.68 -26.69
N GLU A 52 -6.15 -11.38 -26.48
CA GLU A 52 -6.79 -12.27 -27.46
C GLU A 52 -8.30 -12.37 -27.20
N PRO A 53 -9.09 -11.35 -27.59
CA PRO A 53 -10.53 -11.37 -27.38
C PRO A 53 -11.18 -12.50 -28.18
N GLU A 54 -12.19 -13.12 -27.59
CA GLU A 54 -12.90 -14.29 -28.18
C GLU A 54 -13.54 -13.99 -29.54
N TYR A 55 -13.93 -12.73 -29.79
CA TYR A 55 -14.59 -12.32 -31.02
C TYR A 55 -13.68 -11.41 -31.84
N ASP A 56 -13.32 -11.86 -33.06
CA ASP A 56 -12.46 -11.09 -33.97
C ASP A 56 -13.06 -9.72 -34.36
N GLY A 57 -14.37 -9.58 -34.38
CA GLY A 57 -15.06 -8.33 -34.76
C GLY A 57 -14.87 -7.17 -33.74
N ILE A 58 -14.42 -7.46 -32.51
CA ILE A 58 -14.20 -6.45 -31.49
C ILE A 58 -12.72 -6.20 -31.22
N LYS A 59 -11.83 -6.92 -31.87
CA LYS A 59 -10.38 -6.96 -31.62
C LYS A 59 -9.73 -5.59 -31.75
N GLU A 60 -10.02 -4.88 -32.83
CA GLU A 60 -9.49 -3.53 -33.06
C GLU A 60 -10.04 -2.52 -32.03
N GLN A 61 -11.33 -2.56 -31.76
CA GLN A 61 -12.00 -1.65 -30.84
C GLN A 61 -11.42 -1.75 -29.43
N PHE A 62 -11.20 -2.97 -28.93
CA PHE A 62 -10.69 -3.20 -27.58
C PHE A 62 -9.17 -3.18 -27.49
N TYR A 63 -8.43 -3.20 -28.61
CA TYR A 63 -6.99 -3.08 -28.60
C TYR A 63 -6.52 -1.75 -27.97
N LYS A 64 -7.29 -0.69 -28.12
CA LYS A 64 -7.03 0.58 -27.45
C LYS A 64 -7.06 0.44 -25.92
N ASN A 65 -8.04 -0.33 -25.40
CA ASN A 65 -8.15 -0.59 -23.96
C ASN A 65 -6.92 -1.36 -23.44
N PHE A 66 -6.43 -2.35 -24.21
CA PHE A 66 -5.18 -3.05 -23.92
C PHE A 66 -3.98 -2.10 -23.86
N LEU A 67 -3.85 -1.16 -24.79
CA LEU A 67 -2.78 -0.15 -24.76
C LEU A 67 -2.92 0.82 -23.57
N ASP A 68 -4.14 1.15 -23.19
CA ASP A 68 -4.40 2.00 -22.03
C ASP A 68 -4.13 1.26 -20.72
N GLU A 69 -4.40 -0.04 -20.62
CA GLU A 69 -3.97 -0.90 -19.50
C GLU A 69 -2.46 -0.85 -19.30
N ILE A 70 -1.69 -1.02 -20.39
CA ILE A 70 -0.23 -0.91 -20.35
C ILE A 70 0.21 0.46 -19.79
N LYS A 71 -0.38 1.56 -20.29
CA LYS A 71 -0.04 2.91 -19.84
C LYS A 71 -0.36 3.15 -18.37
N ILE A 72 -1.45 2.54 -17.86
CA ILE A 72 -1.83 2.60 -16.45
C ILE A 72 -0.81 1.84 -15.62
N LEU A 73 -0.57 0.58 -15.96
CA LEU A 73 0.36 -0.29 -15.22
C LEU A 73 1.78 0.29 -15.15
N TYR A 74 2.28 0.93 -16.21
CA TYR A 74 3.59 1.57 -16.21
C TYR A 74 3.70 2.81 -15.30
N LYS A 75 2.58 3.41 -14.93
CA LYS A 75 2.55 4.56 -14.00
C LYS A 75 2.51 4.12 -12.55
N LEU A 76 2.08 2.88 -12.29
CA LEU A 76 1.87 2.36 -10.96
C LEU A 76 3.12 1.59 -10.49
N ASN A 77 3.63 1.96 -9.32
CA ASN A 77 4.71 1.26 -8.65
C ASN A 77 4.41 1.23 -7.16
N HIS A 78 3.70 0.22 -6.72
CA HIS A 78 3.27 0.05 -5.34
C HIS A 78 3.37 -1.42 -4.93
N ARG A 79 3.71 -1.70 -3.66
CA ARG A 79 3.87 -3.07 -3.16
C ARG A 79 2.62 -3.94 -3.33
N ASN A 80 1.45 -3.33 -3.23
CA ASN A 80 0.15 -4.01 -3.32
C ASN A 80 -0.51 -3.90 -4.72
N ILE A 81 0.26 -3.56 -5.74
CA ILE A 81 -0.20 -3.53 -7.15
C ILE A 81 0.78 -4.38 -7.97
N VAL A 82 0.24 -5.14 -8.93
CA VAL A 82 1.06 -5.95 -9.83
C VAL A 82 2.07 -5.09 -10.60
N ARG A 83 3.32 -5.55 -10.63
CA ARG A 83 4.38 -4.86 -11.37
C ARG A 83 4.44 -5.36 -12.81
N ILE A 84 4.43 -4.43 -13.76
CA ILE A 84 4.73 -4.71 -15.17
C ILE A 84 6.24 -4.60 -15.39
N TYR A 85 6.82 -5.54 -16.15
CA TYR A 85 8.22 -5.54 -16.55
C TYR A 85 8.42 -5.16 -18.00
N ASN A 86 7.53 -5.62 -18.89
CA ASN A 86 7.62 -5.35 -20.32
C ASN A 86 6.27 -5.54 -21.02
N TYR A 87 6.19 -5.10 -22.25
CA TYR A 87 5.04 -5.38 -23.13
C TYR A 87 5.51 -5.57 -24.59
N TYR A 88 4.70 -6.27 -25.36
CA TYR A 88 4.88 -6.49 -26.78
C TYR A 88 3.58 -6.16 -27.48
N ALA A 89 3.59 -5.17 -28.35
CA ALA A 89 2.43 -4.70 -29.09
C ALA A 89 2.58 -5.00 -30.58
N TYR A 90 1.59 -5.66 -31.16
CA TYR A 90 1.54 -6.04 -32.57
C TYR A 90 0.33 -5.36 -33.24
N GLU A 91 0.50 -4.09 -33.58
CA GLU A 91 -0.58 -3.23 -34.09
C GLU A 91 -1.22 -3.77 -35.37
N ASN A 92 -0.42 -4.40 -36.27
CA ASN A 92 -0.88 -4.92 -37.55
C ASN A 92 -1.94 -6.03 -37.46
N ILE A 93 -2.03 -6.69 -36.30
CA ILE A 93 -2.95 -7.80 -36.04
C ILE A 93 -3.76 -7.59 -34.74
N TYR A 94 -3.69 -6.37 -34.19
CA TYR A 94 -4.40 -5.96 -32.95
C TYR A 94 -4.26 -6.98 -31.82
N THR A 95 -3.00 -7.37 -31.54
CA THR A 95 -2.68 -8.30 -30.44
C THR A 95 -1.45 -7.81 -29.67
N GLY A 96 -1.19 -8.41 -28.53
CA GLY A 96 -0.01 -8.07 -27.73
C GLY A 96 0.10 -8.92 -26.48
N TYR A 97 1.16 -8.67 -25.74
CA TYR A 97 1.45 -9.35 -24.48
C TYR A 97 1.89 -8.33 -23.43
N ILE A 98 1.45 -8.50 -22.19
CA ILE A 98 1.99 -7.81 -21.02
C ILE A 98 2.77 -8.84 -20.22
N LEU A 99 4.05 -8.54 -19.91
CA LEU A 99 4.90 -9.34 -19.05
C LEU A 99 4.93 -8.69 -17.65
N MET A 100 4.48 -9.42 -16.64
CA MET A 100 4.34 -8.92 -15.28
C MET A 100 4.90 -9.89 -14.24
N GLU A 101 4.97 -9.46 -12.99
CA GLU A 101 5.40 -10.31 -11.88
C GLU A 101 4.49 -11.53 -11.73
N TYR A 102 5.10 -12.67 -11.37
CA TYR A 102 4.37 -13.84 -10.91
C TYR A 102 4.10 -13.70 -9.42
N ILE A 103 2.86 -13.88 -9.03
CA ILE A 103 2.40 -13.85 -7.64
C ILE A 103 2.13 -15.30 -7.23
N ASP A 104 2.98 -15.85 -6.36
CA ASP A 104 2.80 -17.19 -5.82
C ASP A 104 1.79 -17.16 -4.67
N GLY A 105 0.53 -17.19 -5.01
CA GLY A 105 -0.58 -17.06 -4.08
C GLY A 105 -1.92 -17.45 -4.71
N GLU A 106 -2.99 -17.11 -4.04
CA GLU A 106 -4.36 -17.42 -4.42
C GLU A 106 -5.22 -16.15 -4.51
N ASN A 107 -6.43 -16.24 -5.05
CA ASN A 107 -7.33 -15.11 -5.05
C ASN A 107 -7.85 -14.81 -3.62
N ILE A 108 -8.27 -13.58 -3.39
CA ILE A 108 -8.70 -13.13 -2.06
C ILE A 108 -9.88 -13.93 -1.51
N GLY A 109 -10.76 -14.49 -2.37
CA GLY A 109 -11.89 -15.31 -1.94
C GLY A 109 -11.43 -16.64 -1.36
N ASP A 110 -10.54 -17.34 -2.06
CA ASP A 110 -9.96 -18.60 -1.59
C ASP A 110 -9.14 -18.34 -0.33
N PHE A 111 -8.33 -17.28 -0.28
CA PHE A 111 -7.54 -16.91 0.88
C PHE A 111 -8.41 -16.69 2.13
N ILE A 112 -9.49 -15.94 2.05
CA ILE A 112 -10.39 -15.69 3.19
C ILE A 112 -11.16 -16.97 3.58
N SER A 113 -11.55 -17.80 2.60
CA SER A 113 -12.31 -19.04 2.86
C SER A 113 -11.48 -20.13 3.52
N ASP A 114 -10.23 -20.29 3.11
CA ASP A 114 -9.38 -21.41 3.52
C ASP A 114 -8.48 -21.07 4.71
N TYR A 115 -8.37 -19.80 5.04
CA TYR A 115 -7.22 -19.29 5.78
C TYR A 115 -7.49 -18.93 7.24
N PHE A 116 -8.69 -19.09 7.79
CA PHE A 116 -8.85 -18.71 9.19
C PHE A 116 -8.14 -19.70 10.15
N ASP A 117 -6.81 -19.56 10.25
CA ASP A 117 -6.04 -20.00 11.40
C ASP A 117 -5.89 -18.80 12.35
N PRO A 118 -6.43 -18.84 13.59
CA PRO A 118 -6.25 -17.74 14.57
C PRO A 118 -4.77 -17.48 14.95
N PHE A 119 -3.86 -18.33 14.49
CA PHE A 119 -2.40 -18.15 14.62
C PHE A 119 -1.74 -17.68 13.33
N ALA A 120 -2.52 -17.34 12.30
CA ALA A 120 -1.99 -16.80 11.06
C ALA A 120 -1.27 -15.48 11.30
N GLU A 121 -0.14 -15.27 10.61
CA GLU A 121 0.61 -14.01 10.67
C GLU A 121 -0.13 -12.84 10.00
N THR A 122 -1.08 -13.12 9.09
CA THR A 122 -1.86 -12.11 8.35
C THR A 122 -3.33 -12.17 8.77
N THR A 123 -3.87 -11.06 9.24
CA THR A 123 -5.27 -10.93 9.67
C THR A 123 -6.16 -10.35 8.58
N LEU A 124 -7.50 -10.41 8.77
CA LEU A 124 -8.46 -9.70 7.91
C LEU A 124 -8.19 -8.19 7.90
N ASP A 125 -7.81 -7.64 9.07
CA ASP A 125 -7.45 -6.24 9.22
C ASP A 125 -6.23 -5.90 8.34
N ASP A 126 -5.19 -6.74 8.35
CA ASP A 126 -3.99 -6.55 7.52
C ASP A 126 -4.30 -6.57 6.03
N VAL A 127 -5.16 -7.49 5.58
CA VAL A 127 -5.61 -7.58 4.19
C VAL A 127 -6.39 -6.31 3.80
N PHE A 128 -7.33 -5.88 4.65
CA PHE A 128 -8.11 -4.66 4.41
C PHE A 128 -7.22 -3.41 4.32
N LEU A 129 -6.30 -3.24 5.25
CA LEU A 129 -5.37 -2.11 5.27
C LEU A 129 -4.50 -2.05 4.01
N GLN A 130 -4.01 -3.21 3.55
CA GLN A 130 -3.25 -3.29 2.30
C GLN A 130 -4.08 -2.90 1.07
N LEU A 131 -5.37 -3.30 1.03
CA LEU A 131 -6.30 -2.88 -0.01
C LEU A 131 -6.53 -1.38 0.01
N ILE A 132 -6.82 -0.81 1.18
CA ILE A 132 -7.02 0.64 1.31
C ILE A 132 -5.76 1.40 0.87
N ASP A 133 -4.56 0.92 1.21
CA ASP A 133 -3.30 1.55 0.79
C ASP A 133 -3.10 1.50 -0.74
N ALA A 134 -3.39 0.35 -1.36
CA ALA A 134 -3.35 0.19 -2.82
C ALA A 134 -4.32 1.15 -3.52
N PHE A 135 -5.58 1.22 -3.07
CA PHE A 135 -6.59 2.05 -3.71
C PHE A 135 -6.38 3.54 -3.44
N CYS A 136 -5.83 3.92 -2.28
CA CYS A 136 -5.38 5.27 -2.02
C CYS A 136 -4.29 5.71 -3.03
N TYR A 137 -3.35 4.81 -3.33
CA TYR A 137 -2.31 5.07 -4.32
C TYR A 137 -2.89 5.15 -5.75
N ILE A 138 -3.82 4.27 -6.13
CA ILE A 138 -4.52 4.28 -7.44
C ILE A 138 -5.27 5.61 -7.62
N GLU A 139 -6.07 6.01 -6.62
CA GLU A 139 -6.83 7.27 -6.62
C GLU A 139 -5.91 8.49 -6.76
N ALA A 140 -4.79 8.53 -6.01
CA ALA A 140 -3.82 9.63 -6.06
C ALA A 140 -3.18 9.80 -7.46
N HIS A 141 -3.17 8.73 -8.28
CA HIS A 141 -2.72 8.79 -9.67
C HIS A 141 -3.84 9.11 -10.67
N GLY A 142 -5.05 9.43 -10.19
CA GLY A 142 -6.21 9.75 -11.02
C GLY A 142 -6.71 8.55 -11.82
N ILE A 143 -6.57 7.33 -11.30
CA ILE A 143 -6.96 6.09 -11.95
C ILE A 143 -8.19 5.54 -11.22
N ILE A 144 -9.10 4.93 -11.98
CA ILE A 144 -10.27 4.18 -11.51
C ILE A 144 -10.10 2.76 -12.00
N HIS A 145 -10.19 1.77 -11.08
CA HIS A 145 -9.93 0.36 -11.41
C HIS A 145 -11.05 -0.27 -12.24
N ARG A 146 -12.32 -0.08 -11.83
CA ARG A 146 -13.56 -0.49 -12.53
C ARG A 146 -13.84 -1.99 -12.65
N ASP A 147 -12.95 -2.86 -12.22
CA ASP A 147 -13.14 -4.32 -12.26
C ASP A 147 -12.73 -4.98 -10.96
N ILE A 148 -13.34 -4.54 -9.86
CA ILE A 148 -13.07 -5.08 -8.53
C ILE A 148 -13.85 -6.38 -8.37
N ARG A 149 -13.12 -7.49 -8.31
CA ARG A 149 -13.63 -8.86 -8.14
C ARG A 149 -12.55 -9.76 -7.55
N GLU A 150 -12.95 -10.91 -7.02
CA GLU A 150 -12.06 -11.88 -6.37
C GLU A 150 -10.83 -12.23 -7.23
N GLY A 151 -11.05 -12.55 -8.49
CA GLY A 151 -9.98 -12.94 -9.43
C GLY A 151 -8.97 -11.81 -9.76
N ASN A 152 -9.26 -10.57 -9.39
CA ASN A 152 -8.38 -9.42 -9.65
C ASN A 152 -7.63 -8.94 -8.39
N ILE A 153 -7.76 -9.68 -7.30
CA ILE A 153 -7.01 -9.44 -6.05
C ILE A 153 -6.41 -10.77 -5.61
N LEU A 154 -5.09 -10.83 -5.59
CA LEU A 154 -4.34 -12.00 -5.13
C LEU A 154 -3.72 -11.74 -3.77
N VAL A 155 -3.52 -12.79 -2.98
CA VAL A 155 -2.76 -12.77 -1.74
C VAL A 155 -1.64 -13.78 -1.87
N ASP A 156 -0.40 -13.34 -1.76
CA ASP A 156 0.75 -14.24 -1.84
C ASP A 156 0.96 -15.02 -0.53
N LYS A 157 1.87 -16.00 -0.56
CA LYS A 157 2.21 -16.84 0.58
C LYS A 157 2.76 -16.09 1.81
N SER A 158 3.17 -14.84 1.62
CA SER A 158 3.62 -13.96 2.72
C SER A 158 2.48 -13.10 3.30
N GLY A 159 1.24 -13.24 2.80
CA GLY A 159 0.11 -12.38 3.17
C GLY A 159 0.12 -11.02 2.48
N THR A 160 0.95 -10.84 1.42
CA THR A 160 0.97 -9.58 0.66
C THR A 160 -0.16 -9.57 -0.36
N VAL A 161 -1.04 -8.58 -0.24
CA VAL A 161 -2.13 -8.35 -1.21
C VAL A 161 -1.57 -7.72 -2.48
N LYS A 162 -2.05 -8.19 -3.63
CA LYS A 162 -1.71 -7.68 -4.96
C LYS A 162 -2.97 -7.44 -5.79
N VAL A 163 -3.25 -6.18 -6.09
CA VAL A 163 -4.29 -5.79 -7.05
C VAL A 163 -3.75 -5.99 -8.46
N ILE A 164 -4.48 -6.73 -9.27
CA ILE A 164 -4.12 -7.05 -10.66
C ILE A 164 -5.24 -6.63 -11.61
N ASP A 165 -4.94 -6.62 -12.89
CA ASP A 165 -5.90 -6.48 -14.00
C ASP A 165 -6.66 -5.13 -14.07
N PHE A 166 -6.03 -4.15 -14.74
CA PHE A 166 -6.60 -2.84 -15.05
C PHE A 166 -7.20 -2.76 -16.46
N GLY A 167 -7.64 -3.89 -17.01
CA GLY A 167 -8.07 -4.02 -18.41
C GLY A 167 -9.23 -3.11 -18.84
N ILE A 168 -10.03 -2.67 -17.90
CA ILE A 168 -11.13 -1.74 -18.13
C ILE A 168 -10.96 -0.42 -17.35
N GLY A 169 -9.85 -0.27 -16.63
CA GLY A 169 -9.53 0.97 -15.91
C GLY A 169 -9.39 2.15 -16.87
N LYS A 170 -9.82 3.34 -16.44
CA LYS A 170 -9.68 4.60 -17.16
C LYS A 170 -9.01 5.64 -16.27
N ILE A 171 -8.24 6.54 -16.90
CA ILE A 171 -7.77 7.74 -16.21
C ILE A 171 -8.97 8.62 -15.93
N ALA A 172 -9.16 9.05 -14.68
CA ALA A 172 -10.34 9.81 -14.21
C ALA A 172 -10.66 11.06 -15.06
N SER A 173 -9.63 11.71 -15.63
CA SER A 173 -9.78 12.90 -16.49
C SER A 173 -10.42 12.65 -17.86
N ARG A 174 -10.73 11.38 -18.23
CA ARG A 174 -11.34 11.00 -19.52
C ARG A 174 -12.80 10.55 -19.39
N VAL A 175 -13.47 10.90 -18.31
CA VAL A 175 -14.90 10.59 -18.10
C VAL A 175 -15.78 11.55 -18.91
N ASP A 176 -15.58 11.59 -20.22
CA ASP A 176 -16.54 12.19 -21.16
C ASP A 176 -17.03 11.08 -22.11
N GLY A 177 -18.24 10.62 -21.80
CA GLY A 177 -19.21 9.90 -22.59
C GLY A 177 -18.75 9.08 -23.81
N GLY A 178 -18.65 7.76 -23.68
CA GLY A 178 -18.53 6.89 -24.83
C GLY A 178 -18.84 5.43 -24.52
N ASP A 179 -19.63 4.82 -25.33
CA ASP A 179 -20.31 3.52 -25.37
C ASP A 179 -19.60 2.22 -24.85
N ALA A 180 -18.38 2.30 -24.35
CA ALA A 180 -17.70 1.14 -23.74
C ALA A 180 -18.27 0.75 -22.36
N ASP A 181 -19.03 1.64 -21.73
CA ASP A 181 -19.59 1.43 -20.39
C ASP A 181 -20.76 0.44 -20.38
N SER A 182 -21.42 0.20 -21.53
CA SER A 182 -22.57 -0.70 -21.62
C SER A 182 -22.21 -2.18 -21.45
N LEU A 183 -21.03 -2.61 -21.92
CA LEU A 183 -20.59 -4.01 -21.85
C LEU A 183 -20.18 -4.43 -20.42
N VAL A 184 -19.52 -3.51 -19.70
CA VAL A 184 -19.17 -3.74 -18.27
C VAL A 184 -20.42 -3.76 -17.41
N ALA A 185 -21.38 -2.87 -17.71
CA ALA A 185 -22.68 -2.84 -17.06
C ALA A 185 -23.45 -4.16 -17.27
N ASP A 186 -23.35 -4.77 -18.48
CA ASP A 186 -24.05 -6.01 -18.79
C ASP A 186 -23.42 -7.25 -18.12
N ILE A 187 -22.11 -7.27 -17.90
CA ILE A 187 -21.41 -8.35 -17.19
C ILE A 187 -21.77 -8.30 -15.68
N ASN A 188 -21.93 -7.12 -15.11
CA ASN A 188 -22.27 -6.95 -13.68
C ASN A 188 -23.79 -7.00 -13.41
N ARG A 189 -24.67 -6.95 -14.41
CA ARG A 189 -26.13 -7.00 -14.28
C ARG A 189 -26.70 -8.28 -13.66
N ALA A 190 -25.92 -9.33 -13.59
CA ALA A 190 -26.38 -10.64 -13.08
C ALA A 190 -26.45 -10.74 -11.54
N ALA A 191 -26.01 -9.74 -10.80
CA ALA A 191 -25.92 -9.79 -9.35
C ALA A 191 -26.50 -8.55 -8.67
N SER A 192 -27.73 -8.67 -8.20
CA SER A 192 -28.32 -8.07 -7.02
C SER A 192 -28.91 -6.64 -7.06
N ASP A 193 -30.03 -6.49 -6.32
CA ASP A 193 -30.76 -5.26 -5.93
C ASP A 193 -29.93 -4.26 -5.06
N THR A 194 -28.63 -4.43 -4.96
CA THR A 194 -27.72 -3.69 -4.05
C THR A 194 -26.76 -2.73 -4.75
N LEU A 195 -26.97 -2.42 -6.03
CA LEU A 195 -26.06 -1.58 -6.80
C LEU A 195 -26.00 -0.12 -6.28
N PRO A 196 -24.83 0.54 -6.37
CA PRO A 196 -24.67 1.93 -5.95
C PRO A 196 -25.40 2.88 -6.92
N GLN A 197 -25.69 4.12 -6.47
CA GLN A 197 -26.43 5.10 -7.26
C GLN A 197 -25.73 5.40 -8.60
N GLU A 198 -24.39 5.49 -8.59
CA GLU A 198 -23.59 5.81 -9.77
C GLU A 198 -23.74 4.78 -10.90
N TYR A 199 -24.09 3.53 -10.55
CA TYR A 199 -24.38 2.51 -11.54
C TYR A 199 -25.56 2.89 -12.44
N TYR A 200 -26.63 3.45 -11.84
CA TYR A 200 -27.83 3.89 -12.57
C TYR A 200 -27.59 5.19 -13.33
N ASP A 201 -26.68 6.02 -12.82
CA ASP A 201 -26.33 7.31 -13.44
C ASP A 201 -25.27 7.14 -14.55
N GLY A 202 -24.65 5.96 -14.69
CA GLY A 202 -23.60 5.68 -15.66
C GLY A 202 -22.31 6.43 -15.38
N ILE A 203 -22.09 6.90 -14.14
CA ILE A 203 -20.94 7.69 -13.74
C ILE A 203 -20.05 6.82 -12.83
N TYR A 204 -18.82 6.57 -13.25
CA TYR A 204 -17.83 5.83 -12.45
C TYR A 204 -16.75 6.76 -11.92
N THR A 205 -16.51 6.69 -10.60
CA THR A 205 -15.48 7.46 -9.89
C THR A 205 -14.68 6.54 -8.96
N SER A 206 -13.71 7.08 -8.24
CA SER A 206 -13.03 6.35 -7.16
C SER A 206 -14.01 5.92 -6.05
N LEU A 207 -15.09 6.69 -5.84
CA LEU A 207 -16.14 6.32 -4.87
C LEU A 207 -16.93 5.07 -5.32
N THR A 208 -17.01 4.81 -6.62
CA THR A 208 -17.59 3.58 -7.15
C THR A 208 -16.67 2.39 -6.86
N ASP A 209 -15.36 2.52 -7.07
CA ASP A 209 -14.37 1.51 -6.65
C ASP A 209 -14.43 1.27 -5.13
N MET A 210 -14.59 2.32 -4.34
CA MET A 210 -14.75 2.22 -2.88
C MET A 210 -15.94 1.34 -2.49
N PHE A 211 -17.09 1.54 -3.12
CA PHE A 211 -18.27 0.73 -2.87
C PHE A 211 -18.05 -0.74 -3.22
N TYR A 212 -17.55 -1.01 -4.44
CA TYR A 212 -17.34 -2.40 -4.88
C TYR A 212 -16.27 -3.13 -4.08
N LEU A 213 -15.22 -2.42 -3.65
CA LEU A 213 -14.20 -2.99 -2.77
C LEU A 213 -14.80 -3.43 -1.43
N ALA A 214 -15.60 -2.56 -0.83
CA ALA A 214 -16.23 -2.85 0.45
C ALA A 214 -17.30 -3.95 0.35
N GLU A 215 -18.09 -3.94 -0.72
CA GLU A 215 -19.09 -4.98 -1.00
C GLU A 215 -18.42 -6.34 -1.18
N LEU A 216 -17.37 -6.41 -2.01
CA LEU A 216 -16.59 -7.63 -2.19
C LEU A 216 -16.04 -8.14 -0.86
N PHE A 217 -15.32 -7.30 -0.12
CA PHE A 217 -14.67 -7.71 1.12
C PHE A 217 -15.68 -8.14 2.19
N GLY A 218 -16.77 -7.38 2.35
CA GLY A 218 -17.85 -7.73 3.28
C GLY A 218 -18.53 -9.04 2.93
N ARG A 219 -18.83 -9.27 1.66
CA ARG A 219 -19.43 -10.51 1.17
C ARG A 219 -18.51 -11.73 1.38
N LEU A 220 -17.20 -11.54 1.20
CA LEU A 220 -16.23 -12.61 1.45
C LEU A 220 -16.20 -13.02 2.91
N ILE A 221 -16.18 -12.06 3.84
CA ILE A 221 -16.25 -12.34 5.27
C ILE A 221 -17.57 -13.03 5.63
N ASP A 222 -18.71 -12.52 5.14
CA ASP A 222 -20.03 -13.06 5.46
C ASP A 222 -20.24 -14.50 4.95
N ASN A 223 -19.56 -14.87 3.86
CA ASN A 223 -19.62 -16.19 3.25
C ASN A 223 -18.53 -17.16 3.72
N ALA A 224 -17.51 -16.66 4.41
CA ALA A 224 -16.44 -17.49 4.93
C ALA A 224 -16.98 -18.40 6.06
N GLY A 225 -16.70 -19.71 5.96
CA GLY A 225 -17.08 -20.66 7.00
C GLY A 225 -16.15 -20.66 8.21
N THR A 226 -15.06 -19.91 8.15
CA THR A 226 -13.92 -19.95 9.07
C THR A 226 -13.73 -18.65 9.86
N CYS A 227 -14.29 -17.52 9.41
CA CYS A 227 -14.26 -16.23 10.09
C CYS A 227 -15.62 -15.54 10.00
N ASP A 228 -15.83 -14.50 10.79
CA ASP A 228 -17.03 -13.68 10.75
C ASP A 228 -16.71 -12.18 11.00
N ARG A 229 -17.76 -11.37 11.07
CA ARG A 229 -17.63 -9.93 11.30
C ARG A 229 -16.97 -9.55 12.62
N THR A 230 -16.90 -10.47 13.61
CA THR A 230 -16.25 -10.19 14.90
C THR A 230 -14.74 -10.28 14.82
N ASP A 231 -14.23 -10.95 13.79
CA ASP A 231 -12.79 -11.08 13.50
C ASP A 231 -12.22 -9.88 12.73
N PHE A 232 -13.08 -8.91 12.39
CA PHE A 232 -12.73 -7.73 11.61
C PHE A 232 -13.02 -6.44 12.37
N SER A 233 -11.98 -5.61 12.58
CA SER A 233 -12.04 -4.41 13.43
C SER A 233 -12.74 -3.22 12.79
N TYR A 234 -12.75 -3.09 11.45
CA TYR A 234 -13.18 -1.90 10.73
C TYR A 234 -14.58 -2.01 10.12
N ASN A 235 -15.51 -2.73 10.80
CA ASN A 235 -16.87 -2.95 10.29
C ASN A 235 -17.67 -1.66 10.05
N ASP A 236 -17.53 -0.66 10.89
CA ASP A 236 -18.18 0.64 10.76
C ASP A 236 -17.65 1.43 9.56
N ILE A 237 -16.33 1.36 9.31
CA ILE A 237 -15.69 1.93 8.11
C ILE A 237 -16.18 1.20 6.86
N LEU A 238 -16.16 -0.12 6.86
CA LEU A 238 -16.63 -0.94 5.75
C LEU A 238 -18.10 -0.64 5.41
N ASN A 239 -18.96 -0.57 6.42
CA ASN A 239 -20.39 -0.25 6.24
C ASN A 239 -20.58 1.16 5.65
N LYS A 240 -19.80 2.15 6.07
CA LYS A 240 -19.85 3.50 5.51
C LYS A 240 -19.37 3.53 4.06
N MET A 241 -18.37 2.74 3.69
CA MET A 241 -17.93 2.61 2.30
C MET A 241 -19.03 2.01 1.40
N MET A 242 -19.89 1.13 1.94
CA MET A 242 -21.00 0.48 1.23
C MET A 242 -22.28 1.33 1.13
N GLU A 243 -22.29 2.57 1.63
CA GLU A 243 -23.46 3.45 1.48
C GLU A 243 -23.84 3.60 -0.01
N LYS A 244 -25.14 3.45 -0.31
CA LYS A 244 -25.62 3.48 -1.70
C LYS A 244 -25.38 4.80 -2.40
N LYS A 245 -25.50 5.91 -1.65
CA LYS A 245 -25.28 7.26 -2.14
C LYS A 245 -23.83 7.67 -1.92
N PRO A 246 -23.12 8.11 -2.98
CA PRO A 246 -21.72 8.51 -2.88
C PRO A 246 -21.46 9.59 -1.81
N GLU A 247 -22.40 10.55 -1.67
CA GLU A 247 -22.30 11.63 -0.70
C GLU A 247 -22.33 11.18 0.77
N ASN A 248 -22.77 9.94 1.05
CA ASN A 248 -22.79 9.36 2.39
C ASN A 248 -21.54 8.56 2.70
N ARG A 249 -20.69 8.28 1.69
CA ARG A 249 -19.43 7.57 1.84
C ARG A 249 -18.32 8.49 2.37
N PHE A 250 -17.11 8.00 2.37
CA PHE A 250 -15.94 8.84 2.51
C PHE A 250 -15.69 9.60 1.20
N GLU A 251 -15.15 10.81 1.29
CA GLU A 251 -14.87 11.64 0.11
C GLU A 251 -13.72 11.13 -0.76
N SER A 252 -12.84 10.25 -0.18
CA SER A 252 -11.69 9.66 -0.85
C SER A 252 -11.16 8.46 -0.07
N PHE A 253 -10.29 7.65 -0.69
CA PHE A 253 -9.53 6.62 0.03
C PHE A 253 -8.56 7.21 1.05
N ALA A 254 -8.04 8.41 0.82
CA ALA A 254 -7.23 9.12 1.81
C ALA A 254 -8.04 9.44 3.08
N ALA A 255 -9.33 9.80 2.96
CA ALA A 255 -10.23 10.01 4.10
C ALA A 255 -10.51 8.71 4.86
N ILE A 256 -10.53 7.55 4.19
CA ILE A 256 -10.63 6.25 4.85
C ILE A 256 -9.37 5.98 5.69
N ARG A 257 -8.18 6.21 5.16
CA ARG A 257 -6.92 6.05 5.92
C ARG A 257 -6.90 6.92 7.19
N GLU A 258 -7.39 8.15 7.09
CA GLU A 258 -7.52 9.02 8.25
C GLU A 258 -8.54 8.49 9.28
N ALA A 259 -9.67 7.95 8.80
CA ALA A 259 -10.68 7.35 9.66
C ALA A 259 -10.15 6.09 10.37
N ILE A 260 -9.40 5.24 9.67
CA ILE A 260 -8.70 4.08 10.25
C ILE A 260 -7.76 4.52 11.35
N GLY A 261 -6.90 5.52 11.12
CA GLY A 261 -6.00 6.04 12.14
C GLY A 261 -6.74 6.58 13.39
N LYS A 262 -7.89 7.23 13.21
CA LYS A 262 -8.74 7.67 14.32
C LYS A 262 -9.41 6.51 15.04
N HIS A 263 -9.89 5.51 14.30
CA HIS A 263 -10.48 4.29 14.84
C HIS A 263 -9.45 3.56 15.72
N ASP A 264 -8.27 3.28 15.18
CA ASP A 264 -7.20 2.59 15.91
C ASP A 264 -6.81 3.35 17.19
N PHE A 265 -6.78 4.67 17.11
CA PHE A 265 -6.57 5.51 18.28
C PHE A 265 -7.64 5.34 19.36
N LEU A 266 -8.93 5.31 18.97
CA LEU A 266 -10.05 5.19 19.91
C LEU A 266 -10.15 3.81 20.54
N TYR A 267 -9.82 2.76 19.78
CA TYR A 267 -9.90 1.36 20.23
C TYR A 267 -8.58 0.81 20.75
N MET A 268 -7.49 1.60 20.65
CA MET A 268 -6.22 1.23 21.25
C MET A 268 -6.40 1.10 22.77
N GLN A 269 -6.48 -0.14 23.25
CA GLN A 269 -6.48 -0.43 24.67
C GLN A 269 -5.07 -0.21 25.22
N ILE A 270 -4.75 1.05 25.49
CA ILE A 270 -3.47 1.39 26.13
C ILE A 270 -3.61 1.00 27.61
N SER A 271 -2.97 -0.08 28.01
CA SER A 271 -2.88 -0.49 29.40
C SER A 271 -2.16 0.59 30.22
N ASP A 272 -2.37 0.59 31.54
CA ASP A 272 -1.63 1.51 32.42
C ASP A 272 -0.13 1.22 32.39
N GLU A 273 0.26 -0.02 32.11
CA GLU A 273 1.66 -0.42 31.94
C GLU A 273 2.25 0.14 30.63
N ASP A 274 1.55 0.05 29.51
CA ASP A 274 1.97 0.62 28.21
C ASP A 274 2.13 2.15 28.33
N ARG A 275 1.14 2.80 28.96
CA ARG A 275 1.17 4.24 29.23
C ARG A 275 2.39 4.63 30.06
N LYS A 276 2.72 3.84 31.06
CA LYS A 276 3.87 4.06 31.92
C LYS A 276 5.18 3.92 31.13
N ILE A 277 5.34 2.87 30.36
CA ILE A 277 6.52 2.64 29.50
C ILE A 277 6.72 3.84 28.55
N TYR A 278 5.66 4.25 27.85
CA TYR A 278 5.69 5.42 26.96
C TYR A 278 6.06 6.71 27.70
N GLN A 279 5.41 6.98 28.82
CA GLN A 279 5.61 8.22 29.59
C GLN A 279 7.03 8.31 30.16
N GLU A 280 7.55 7.25 30.74
CA GLU A 280 8.91 7.21 31.32
C GLU A 280 9.96 7.52 30.25
N PHE A 281 9.91 6.85 29.11
CA PHE A 281 10.84 7.05 28.03
C PHE A 281 10.76 8.47 27.45
N THR A 282 9.57 8.89 27.04
CA THR A 282 9.39 10.20 26.37
C THR A 282 9.64 11.38 27.31
N TYR A 283 9.37 11.23 28.62
CA TYR A 283 9.66 12.24 29.61
C TYR A 283 11.16 12.48 29.78
N LEU A 284 11.95 11.41 29.83
CA LEU A 284 13.41 11.54 29.98
C LEU A 284 14.04 12.25 28.78
N ILE A 285 13.57 11.98 27.58
CA ILE A 285 14.05 12.66 26.37
C ILE A 285 13.60 14.13 26.38
N TYR A 286 12.32 14.40 26.65
CA TYR A 286 11.80 15.75 26.76
C TYR A 286 12.58 16.57 27.77
N LYS A 287 12.89 16.00 28.93
CA LYS A 287 13.66 16.66 29.99
C LYS A 287 15.14 16.87 29.62
N SER A 288 15.69 15.97 28.79
CA SER A 288 17.08 16.07 28.34
C SER A 288 17.23 17.07 27.19
N LEU A 289 16.28 17.18 26.29
CA LEU A 289 16.29 18.11 25.16
C LEU A 289 15.95 19.52 25.63
N THR A 290 16.86 20.50 25.44
CA THR A 290 16.72 21.86 25.98
C THR A 290 16.28 22.89 24.95
N SER A 291 16.80 22.83 23.73
CA SER A 291 16.37 23.71 22.63
C SER A 291 16.79 23.16 21.27
N TYR A 292 16.11 23.61 20.22
CA TYR A 292 16.54 23.41 18.84
C TYR A 292 17.44 24.58 18.40
N MET A 293 18.38 24.29 17.49
CA MET A 293 19.31 25.29 16.92
C MET A 293 18.82 25.80 15.55
N SER A 294 17.76 25.23 15.01
CA SER A 294 17.07 25.60 13.78
C SER A 294 15.64 25.07 13.83
N GLU A 295 14.82 25.36 12.84
CA GLU A 295 13.48 24.78 12.73
C GLU A 295 13.54 23.25 12.90
N PRO A 296 12.73 22.66 13.80
CA PRO A 296 12.84 21.26 14.15
C PRO A 296 12.45 20.34 12.98
N ARG A 297 13.24 19.31 12.79
CA ARG A 297 12.98 18.22 11.85
C ARG A 297 13.05 16.90 12.59
N PHE A 298 12.12 16.01 12.28
CA PHE A 298 11.94 14.76 12.99
C PHE A 298 11.99 13.56 12.05
N ASN A 299 12.54 12.46 12.55
CA ASN A 299 12.42 11.15 11.91
C ASN A 299 11.02 10.59 12.17
N THR A 300 10.26 10.34 11.11
CA THR A 300 8.91 9.75 11.15
C THR A 300 8.90 8.27 10.72
N ASP A 301 10.06 7.71 10.36
CA ASP A 301 10.21 6.32 9.96
C ASP A 301 10.47 5.43 11.18
N CYS A 302 9.52 4.54 11.48
CA CYS A 302 9.59 3.63 12.62
C CYS A 302 10.77 2.64 12.53
N ALA A 303 11.16 2.19 11.34
CA ALA A 303 12.27 1.27 11.19
C ALA A 303 13.62 1.97 11.47
N ILE A 304 13.78 3.20 10.99
CA ILE A 304 14.94 4.05 11.31
C ILE A 304 14.99 4.36 12.82
N PHE A 305 13.84 4.69 13.42
CA PHE A 305 13.72 4.95 14.86
C PHE A 305 14.18 3.75 15.69
N ILE A 306 13.66 2.56 15.39
CA ILE A 306 14.07 1.29 16.03
C ILE A 306 15.58 1.08 15.89
N SER A 307 16.12 1.15 14.67
CA SER A 307 17.53 0.92 14.39
C SER A 307 18.47 1.87 15.17
N ARG A 308 18.06 3.13 15.30
CA ARG A 308 18.85 4.14 16.06
C ARG A 308 18.81 3.87 17.56
N LEU A 309 17.67 3.42 18.13
CA LEU A 309 17.58 3.03 19.54
C LEU A 309 18.40 1.77 19.84
N GLU A 310 18.38 0.78 18.94
CA GLU A 310 19.24 -0.40 19.04
C GLU A 310 20.73 -0.05 19.09
N LYS A 311 21.13 0.88 18.22
CA LYS A 311 22.51 1.37 18.19
C LYS A 311 22.86 2.06 19.51
N ALA A 312 21.97 2.88 20.06
CA ALA A 312 22.17 3.53 21.35
C ALA A 312 22.36 2.50 22.47
N LEU A 313 21.50 1.47 22.54
CA LEU A 313 21.59 0.39 23.53
C LEU A 313 22.88 -0.45 23.35
N THR A 314 23.26 -0.78 22.10
CA THR A 314 24.46 -1.54 21.80
C THR A 314 25.72 -0.80 22.21
N THR A 315 25.76 0.52 21.98
CA THR A 315 26.87 1.39 22.38
C THR A 315 27.04 1.45 23.91
N ASN A 316 25.93 1.32 24.65
CA ASN A 316 25.89 1.42 26.11
C ASN A 316 25.63 0.05 26.80
N LEU A 317 25.98 -1.06 26.15
CA LEU A 317 25.61 -2.43 26.58
C LEU A 317 26.05 -2.76 28.01
N PHE A 318 27.20 -2.26 28.46
CA PHE A 318 27.79 -2.55 29.77
C PHE A 318 27.52 -1.46 30.80
N GLU A 319 26.74 -0.44 30.44
CA GLU A 319 26.41 0.68 31.28
C GLU A 319 25.02 0.54 31.88
N THR A 320 24.74 1.18 33.00
CA THR A 320 23.41 1.25 33.59
C THR A 320 22.57 2.37 33.00
N VAL A 321 23.24 3.42 32.51
CA VAL A 321 22.62 4.59 31.88
C VAL A 321 23.28 4.90 30.53
N ILE A 322 22.54 5.57 29.66
CA ILE A 322 23.05 6.09 28.38
C ILE A 322 24.12 7.15 28.68
N GLN A 323 25.34 6.97 28.20
CA GLN A 323 26.48 7.86 28.44
C GLN A 323 26.34 9.21 27.71
N LYS A 324 25.69 9.22 26.57
CA LYS A 324 25.39 10.41 25.76
C LYS A 324 23.92 10.43 25.40
N ASN A 325 23.16 11.34 26.01
CA ASN A 325 21.72 11.45 25.73
C ASN A 325 21.43 11.74 24.25
N ALA A 326 22.38 12.37 23.54
CA ALA A 326 22.29 12.54 22.09
C ALA A 326 22.10 11.24 21.32
N ASP A 327 22.60 10.10 21.78
CA ASP A 327 22.46 8.81 21.10
C ASP A 327 20.99 8.37 21.05
N VAL A 328 20.19 8.71 22.06
CA VAL A 328 18.75 8.42 22.11
C VAL A 328 17.93 9.54 21.47
N ILE A 329 18.28 10.82 21.72
CA ILE A 329 17.58 11.98 21.13
C ILE A 329 17.65 11.92 19.60
N SER A 330 18.81 11.55 19.02
CA SER A 330 19.00 11.43 17.58
C SER A 330 18.18 10.29 16.94
N SER A 331 17.51 9.45 17.73
CA SER A 331 16.57 8.49 17.18
C SER A 331 15.36 9.15 16.54
N VAL A 332 14.94 10.29 17.06
CA VAL A 332 13.73 11.02 16.65
C VAL A 332 14.02 12.42 16.10
N VAL A 333 15.11 13.08 16.51
CA VAL A 333 15.46 14.46 16.08
C VAL A 333 16.51 14.45 14.98
N ASP A 334 16.19 15.05 13.83
CA ASP A 334 17.03 15.13 12.62
C ASP A 334 17.51 16.57 12.30
N CYS A 335 17.62 17.42 13.31
CA CYS A 335 18.17 18.78 13.21
C CYS A 335 19.18 19.05 14.31
N GLY A 336 19.82 20.23 14.30
CA GLY A 336 20.70 20.65 15.41
C GLY A 336 19.89 20.94 16.67
N TYR A 337 20.37 20.46 17.81
CA TYR A 337 19.74 20.68 19.12
C TYR A 337 20.77 20.82 20.25
N ARG A 338 20.33 21.40 21.36
CA ARG A 338 21.07 21.41 22.62
C ARG A 338 20.38 20.46 23.60
N TYR A 339 21.17 19.83 24.45
CA TYR A 339 20.65 18.87 25.42
C TYR A 339 21.44 18.90 26.72
N ASN A 340 20.80 18.46 27.80
CA ASN A 340 21.38 18.30 29.11
C ASN A 340 21.78 16.84 29.35
N ASN A 341 23.08 16.56 29.41
CA ASN A 341 23.59 15.20 29.65
C ASN A 341 23.56 14.82 31.14
N GLY A 342 23.17 15.74 32.03
CA GLY A 342 22.97 15.47 33.46
C GLY A 342 21.64 14.82 33.81
N VAL A 343 20.79 14.54 32.78
CA VAL A 343 19.59 13.72 32.93
C VAL A 343 19.99 12.28 32.71
N ASP A 344 19.95 11.45 33.74
CA ASP A 344 20.22 10.02 33.62
C ASP A 344 19.08 9.32 32.85
N ILE A 345 19.40 8.73 31.72
CA ILE A 345 18.48 7.89 30.93
C ILE A 345 18.89 6.43 31.17
N PRO A 346 18.12 5.64 31.97
CA PRO A 346 18.45 4.25 32.22
C PRO A 346 18.38 3.39 30.94
N ASN A 347 19.35 2.52 30.73
CA ASN A 347 19.34 1.56 29.64
C ASN A 347 18.10 0.65 29.68
N GLU A 348 17.63 0.30 30.86
CA GLU A 348 16.42 -0.48 31.07
C GLU A 348 15.17 0.25 30.52
N THR A 349 15.01 1.55 30.78
CA THR A 349 13.90 2.34 30.24
C THR A 349 13.89 2.37 28.72
N VAL A 350 15.07 2.55 28.09
CA VAL A 350 15.18 2.53 26.62
C VAL A 350 14.86 1.14 26.06
N ARG A 351 15.33 0.07 26.73
CA ARG A 351 15.06 -1.31 26.33
C ARG A 351 13.58 -1.67 26.45
N ASN A 352 12.96 -1.39 27.60
CA ASN A 352 11.54 -1.67 27.83
C ASN A 352 10.66 -0.96 26.80
N PHE A 353 10.99 0.31 26.50
CA PHE A 353 10.30 1.05 25.45
C PHE A 353 10.49 0.43 24.06
N LEU A 354 11.72 0.05 23.71
CA LEU A 354 12.03 -0.53 22.39
C LEU A 354 11.34 -1.90 22.20
N ASP A 355 11.37 -2.74 23.23
CA ASP A 355 10.73 -4.07 23.18
C ASP A 355 9.21 -3.95 23.06
N TRP A 356 8.60 -3.06 23.84
CA TRP A 356 7.17 -2.73 23.73
C TRP A 356 6.81 -2.14 22.38
N PHE A 357 7.59 -1.18 21.88
CA PHE A 357 7.36 -0.53 20.59
C PHE A 357 7.44 -1.53 19.42
N ARG A 358 8.36 -2.49 19.47
CA ARG A 358 8.49 -3.56 18.48
C ARG A 358 7.34 -4.55 18.50
N ALA A 359 6.83 -4.87 19.69
CA ALA A 359 5.67 -5.75 19.86
C ALA A 359 4.35 -5.11 19.41
N SER A 360 4.35 -3.78 19.21
CA SER A 360 3.17 -3.04 18.76
C SER A 360 2.95 -3.18 17.25
N THR A 361 1.71 -3.06 16.81
CA THR A 361 1.37 -3.06 15.37
C THR A 361 2.02 -1.88 14.64
N PRO A 362 2.28 -1.95 13.32
CA PRO A 362 2.84 -0.83 12.56
C PRO A 362 2.05 0.47 12.69
N GLN A 363 0.73 0.39 12.80
CA GLN A 363 -0.16 1.53 13.01
C GLN A 363 0.06 2.14 14.39
N SER A 364 0.11 1.31 15.43
CA SER A 364 0.41 1.74 16.80
C SER A 364 1.78 2.37 16.90
N GLN A 365 2.79 1.82 16.25
CA GLN A 365 4.14 2.39 16.19
C GLN A 365 4.13 3.79 15.58
N THR A 366 3.46 3.98 14.46
CA THR A 366 3.32 5.28 13.79
C THR A 366 2.62 6.30 14.71
N LEU A 367 1.54 5.89 15.38
CA LEU A 367 0.81 6.74 16.31
C LEU A 367 1.66 7.14 17.52
N VAL A 368 2.33 6.19 18.14
CA VAL A 368 3.22 6.42 19.28
C VAL A 368 4.35 7.39 18.91
N LEU A 369 4.99 7.19 17.75
CA LEU A 369 6.06 8.05 17.27
C LEU A 369 5.56 9.47 16.97
N ASN A 370 4.40 9.63 16.36
CA ASN A 370 3.79 10.94 16.09
C ASN A 370 3.41 11.66 17.39
N ASN A 371 2.85 10.97 18.38
CA ASN A 371 2.58 11.56 19.69
C ASN A 371 3.86 11.97 20.42
N PHE A 372 4.92 11.19 20.28
CA PHE A 372 6.22 11.54 20.85
C PHE A 372 6.80 12.80 20.17
N ILE A 373 6.77 12.85 18.83
CA ILE A 373 7.18 14.03 18.07
C ILE A 373 6.38 15.27 18.49
N ALA A 374 5.05 15.16 18.58
CA ALA A 374 4.20 16.27 19.02
C ALA A 374 4.60 16.78 20.43
N LYS A 375 4.96 15.87 21.35
CA LYS A 375 5.39 16.24 22.70
C LYS A 375 6.69 17.05 22.73
N ILE A 376 7.60 16.82 21.79
CA ILE A 376 8.90 17.49 21.73
C ILE A 376 8.94 18.65 20.73
N SER A 377 7.95 18.78 19.85
CA SER A 377 7.90 19.83 18.81
C SER A 377 7.76 21.25 19.37
N ASP A 378 7.16 21.38 20.57
CA ASP A 378 6.94 22.69 21.23
C ASP A 378 8.17 23.19 22.01
N ILE A 379 9.29 22.47 21.97
CA ILE A 379 10.54 22.91 22.61
C ILE A 379 11.10 24.10 21.82
N GLU A 380 11.56 25.10 22.58
CA GLU A 380 12.03 26.39 22.08
C GLU A 380 13.15 26.27 21.04
N VAL A 381 13.06 27.09 19.99
CA VAL A 381 14.12 27.24 18.98
C VAL A 381 15.02 28.44 19.40
N ILE A 382 16.29 28.17 19.66
CA ILE A 382 17.29 29.19 19.97
C ILE A 382 18.38 29.09 18.88
N GLU A 383 18.29 29.95 17.88
CA GLU A 383 19.32 30.03 16.84
C GLU A 383 20.66 30.45 17.47
N PRO A 384 21.78 29.88 17.03
CA PRO A 384 23.09 30.33 17.48
C PRO A 384 23.30 31.78 17.03
N ASP A 385 23.77 32.63 17.99
CA ASP A 385 24.14 34.00 17.69
C ASP A 385 25.12 34.05 16.51
N THR A 386 24.66 34.63 15.40
CA THR A 386 25.46 34.81 14.18
C THR A 386 26.30 36.08 14.21
N GLU A 387 26.37 36.78 15.32
CA GLU A 387 27.32 37.89 15.45
C GLU A 387 28.74 37.33 15.55
N LEU A 388 29.41 37.31 14.39
CA LEU A 388 30.85 37.14 14.34
C LEU A 388 31.49 38.28 15.12
N PRO A 389 32.29 38.01 16.16
CA PRO A 389 33.10 39.05 16.80
C PRO A 389 34.23 39.45 15.82
N PHE A 390 34.00 40.48 15.03
CA PHE A 390 34.82 41.13 13.98
C PHE A 390 34.45 40.81 12.57
#